data_337367db32845bd8855e03ea3215106f
#
_entry.id   337367db32845bd8855e03ea3215106f
#
_cell.length_a   1.000
_cell.length_b   1.000
_cell.length_c   1.000
_cell.angle_alpha   90.00
_cell.angle_beta   90.00
_cell.angle_gamma   90.00
#
_symmetry.space_group_name_H-M   'P 1'
#
loop_
_entity.id
_entity.type
_entity.pdbx_description
1 polymer ?
#
loop_
_entity_poly.entity_id
_entity_poly.type
_entity_poly.pdbx_seq_one_letter_code
_entity_poly.pdbx_strand_id
1 'polypeptide(L)'
;MQLVIVESPAKAKTIEKYLGKDYKVLASYGHIRDLPPKDGSVRPDEEFAMDWEVYGDKASRVKAIADAAKTADRLILATDPDREGEAISWHVREFLTKRKALPKDVQRVTFNAITKATVTEAMKHPRELDQDLIDAYLARRALDYLFGFTLSPVLWRKLPGAKSAGRVQSVALRLICEREHEIELFRAQEHWSVLAKLEHLGTEFAARVVKFDGAKLDKLSLGDKGSAERAKAAVEAATFRVEEVETKPTRRNPWPPFTTSTLQMEAARKLGFAAAHTMRVAQN
;
A
#
# COMPACT_ATOMS: atom_id res chain seq x y z
N MET A 1 -8.71 33.72 16.82
CA MET A 1 -8.13 32.35 17.00
C MET A 1 -8.31 31.56 15.71
N GLN A 2 -7.28 30.89 15.21
CA GLN A 2 -7.36 30.03 14.03
C GLN A 2 -7.57 28.57 14.45
N LEU A 3 -8.56 27.90 13.87
CA LEU A 3 -8.84 26.50 14.14
C LEU A 3 -8.20 25.61 13.05
N VAL A 4 -7.36 24.67 13.46
CA VAL A 4 -6.73 23.69 12.56
C VAL A 4 -7.31 22.32 12.83
N ILE A 5 -7.75 21.63 11.78
CA ILE A 5 -8.24 20.25 11.87
C ILE A 5 -7.26 19.31 11.19
N VAL A 6 -6.87 18.28 11.92
CA VAL A 6 -6.03 17.17 11.45
C VAL A 6 -6.72 15.84 11.69
N GLU A 7 -6.23 14.74 11.10
CA GLU A 7 -6.90 13.43 11.23
C GLU A 7 -6.56 12.69 12.53
N SER A 8 -5.41 12.96 13.17
CA SER A 8 -4.99 12.19 14.34
C SER A 8 -4.57 13.05 15.54
N PRO A 9 -4.80 12.59 16.79
CA PRO A 9 -4.44 13.33 18.00
C PRO A 9 -2.93 13.49 18.15
N ALA A 10 -2.12 12.55 17.66
CA ALA A 10 -0.67 12.68 17.69
C ALA A 10 -0.19 13.84 16.82
N LYS A 11 -0.74 13.98 15.61
CA LYS A 11 -0.49 15.14 14.73
C LYS A 11 -0.97 16.44 15.38
N ALA A 12 -2.17 16.45 15.98
CA ALA A 12 -2.71 17.64 16.64
C ALA A 12 -1.75 18.18 17.70
N LYS A 13 -1.30 17.33 18.63
CA LYS A 13 -0.37 17.72 19.69
C LYS A 13 0.97 18.27 19.17
N THR A 14 1.48 17.68 18.11
CA THR A 14 2.76 18.08 17.51
C THR A 14 2.64 19.41 16.76
N ILE A 15 1.61 19.55 15.94
CA ILE A 15 1.36 20.74 15.11
C ILE A 15 1.01 21.93 15.98
N GLU A 16 0.18 21.75 17.01
CA GLU A 16 -0.14 22.83 17.96
C GLU A 16 1.09 23.41 18.64
N LYS A 17 2.06 22.54 19.02
CA LYS A 17 3.35 22.98 19.56
C LYS A 17 4.18 23.80 18.55
N TYR A 18 4.05 23.52 17.25
CA TYR A 18 4.80 24.25 16.21
C TYR A 18 4.18 25.59 15.87
N LEU A 19 2.84 25.68 15.85
CA LEU A 19 2.10 26.87 15.43
C LEU A 19 1.94 27.92 16.54
N GLY A 20 1.95 27.49 17.80
CA GLY A 20 1.84 28.42 18.94
C GLY A 20 0.41 28.79 19.35
N LYS A 21 0.27 29.82 20.23
CA LYS A 21 -0.95 30.13 20.98
C LYS A 21 -2.12 30.70 20.15
N ASP A 22 -1.86 31.22 18.96
CA ASP A 22 -2.89 31.77 18.08
C ASP A 22 -3.72 30.70 17.37
N TYR A 23 -3.25 29.46 17.44
CA TYR A 23 -3.86 28.28 16.82
C TYR A 23 -4.40 27.30 17.84
N LYS A 24 -5.59 26.79 17.58
CA LYS A 24 -6.16 25.64 18.27
C LYS A 24 -6.20 24.48 17.30
N VAL A 25 -5.55 23.36 17.64
CA VAL A 25 -5.49 22.19 16.78
C VAL A 25 -6.36 21.08 17.35
N LEU A 26 -7.33 20.61 16.56
CA LEU A 26 -8.20 19.49 16.93
C LEU A 26 -8.06 18.34 15.95
N ALA A 27 -8.25 17.13 16.44
CA ALA A 27 -8.24 15.94 15.62
C ALA A 27 -9.65 15.45 15.31
N SER A 28 -9.90 15.06 14.05
CA SER A 28 -11.14 14.40 13.61
C SER A 28 -11.18 12.91 13.97
N TYR A 29 -10.03 12.29 14.21
CA TYR A 29 -9.85 10.85 14.40
C TYR A 29 -10.27 10.04 13.16
N GLY A 30 -9.82 10.49 11.99
CA GLY A 30 -10.22 9.97 10.68
C GLY A 30 -11.56 10.52 10.22
N HIS A 31 -12.31 9.75 9.44
CA HIS A 31 -13.63 10.17 8.95
C HIS A 31 -14.60 10.40 10.11
N ILE A 32 -15.35 11.51 10.04
CA ILE A 32 -16.34 11.89 11.06
C ILE A 32 -17.74 11.34 10.77
N ARG A 33 -18.00 10.96 9.51
CA ARG A 33 -19.28 10.42 9.04
C ARG A 33 -19.03 9.35 7.98
N ASP A 34 -20.00 8.45 7.82
CA ASP A 34 -19.99 7.41 6.78
C ASP A 34 -21.42 7.14 6.29
N LEU A 35 -21.52 6.29 5.28
CA LEU A 35 -22.80 5.77 4.80
C LEU A 35 -23.42 4.85 5.85
N PRO A 36 -24.72 4.98 6.16
CA PRO A 36 -25.42 4.03 7.01
C PRO A 36 -25.26 2.59 6.52
N PRO A 37 -25.08 1.61 7.41
CA PRO A 37 -24.90 0.21 7.04
C PRO A 37 -26.23 -0.49 6.69
N LYS A 38 -27.03 0.14 5.85
CA LYS A 38 -28.33 -0.34 5.35
C LYS A 38 -28.40 -0.14 3.83
N ASP A 39 -29.13 -0.97 3.13
CA ASP A 39 -29.35 -0.83 1.68
C ASP A 39 -30.07 0.50 1.37
N GLY A 40 -29.79 1.06 0.20
CA GLY A 40 -30.38 2.30 -0.29
C GLY A 40 -29.68 3.59 0.15
N SER A 41 -28.57 3.52 0.92
CA SER A 41 -27.82 4.73 1.30
C SER A 41 -27.02 5.35 0.13
N VAL A 42 -26.86 4.62 -0.97
CA VAL A 42 -26.37 5.14 -2.26
C VAL A 42 -27.45 4.87 -3.30
N ARG A 43 -27.87 5.88 -4.03
CA ARG A 43 -28.95 5.81 -5.01
C ARG A 43 -28.41 6.01 -6.43
N PRO A 44 -28.16 4.94 -7.20
CA PRO A 44 -27.63 5.05 -8.55
C PRO A 44 -28.53 5.88 -9.49
N ASP A 45 -29.85 5.77 -9.34
CA ASP A 45 -30.83 6.47 -10.18
C ASP A 45 -30.98 7.96 -9.86
N GLU A 46 -30.32 8.44 -8.80
CA GLU A 46 -30.28 9.83 -8.35
C GLU A 46 -28.83 10.37 -8.40
N GLU A 47 -28.13 10.19 -9.51
CA GLU A 47 -26.73 10.63 -9.69
C GLU A 47 -25.80 10.15 -8.58
N PHE A 48 -26.03 8.93 -8.08
CA PHE A 48 -25.30 8.34 -6.93
C PHE A 48 -25.40 9.17 -5.65
N ALA A 49 -26.53 9.85 -5.41
CA ALA A 49 -26.74 10.56 -4.15
C ALA A 49 -26.53 9.66 -2.95
N MET A 50 -25.86 10.20 -1.93
CA MET A 50 -25.40 9.46 -0.75
C MET A 50 -25.96 10.04 0.55
N ASP A 51 -26.43 9.16 1.42
CA ASP A 51 -26.80 9.52 2.79
C ASP A 51 -25.56 9.45 3.70
N TRP A 52 -25.34 10.45 4.50
CA TRP A 52 -24.21 10.53 5.41
C TRP A 52 -24.66 10.68 6.86
N GLU A 53 -24.16 9.78 7.71
CA GLU A 53 -24.40 9.81 9.15
C GLU A 53 -23.09 10.00 9.93
N VAL A 54 -23.15 10.78 11.02
CA VAL A 54 -22.02 10.93 11.95
C VAL A 54 -21.89 9.65 12.78
N TYR A 55 -20.69 9.11 12.88
CA TYR A 55 -20.42 7.98 13.76
C TYR A 55 -20.78 8.30 15.22
N GLY A 56 -21.51 7.40 15.86
CA GLY A 56 -22.00 7.61 17.22
C GLY A 56 -20.88 7.81 18.26
N ASP A 57 -19.79 7.07 18.13
CA ASP A 57 -18.60 7.20 18.97
C ASP A 57 -17.82 8.52 18.77
N LYS A 58 -18.07 9.23 17.68
CA LYS A 58 -17.42 10.50 17.34
C LYS A 58 -18.27 11.74 17.61
N ALA A 59 -19.51 11.57 18.04
CA ALA A 59 -20.45 12.67 18.25
C ALA A 59 -19.90 13.76 19.17
N SER A 60 -19.24 13.40 20.26
CA SER A 60 -18.64 14.35 21.22
C SER A 60 -17.49 15.16 20.59
N ARG A 61 -16.67 14.52 19.75
CA ARG A 61 -15.52 15.15 19.06
C ARG A 61 -15.98 16.10 17.98
N VAL A 62 -16.96 15.67 17.20
CA VAL A 62 -17.55 16.47 16.14
C VAL A 62 -18.25 17.68 16.73
N LYS A 63 -18.90 17.54 17.90
CA LYS A 63 -19.45 18.65 18.67
C LYS A 63 -18.34 19.61 19.10
N ALA A 64 -17.24 19.13 19.66
CA ALA A 64 -16.11 19.97 20.06
C ALA A 64 -15.50 20.75 18.89
N ILE A 65 -15.41 20.14 17.70
CA ILE A 65 -14.98 20.83 16.47
C ILE A 65 -15.99 21.94 16.10
N ALA A 66 -17.29 21.66 16.13
CA ALA A 66 -18.32 22.64 15.81
C ALA A 66 -18.33 23.80 16.81
N ASP A 67 -18.17 23.54 18.10
CA ASP A 67 -18.14 24.59 19.12
C ASP A 67 -16.88 25.47 19.00
N ALA A 68 -15.72 24.86 18.67
CA ALA A 68 -14.51 25.62 18.39
C ALA A 68 -14.60 26.44 17.09
N ALA A 69 -15.24 25.91 16.07
CA ALA A 69 -15.42 26.60 14.77
C ALA A 69 -16.29 27.86 14.88
N LYS A 70 -17.30 27.86 15.74
CA LYS A 70 -18.16 29.05 15.97
C LYS A 70 -17.41 30.28 16.46
N THR A 71 -16.29 30.08 17.14
CA THR A 71 -15.48 31.17 17.73
C THR A 71 -14.17 31.40 16.97
N ALA A 72 -13.93 30.63 15.92
CA ALA A 72 -12.75 30.77 15.09
C ALA A 72 -12.93 31.80 13.99
N ASP A 73 -11.91 32.62 13.76
CA ASP A 73 -11.88 33.59 12.65
C ASP A 73 -11.63 32.85 11.31
N ARG A 74 -10.87 31.75 11.37
CA ARG A 74 -10.46 30.94 10.23
C ARG A 74 -10.47 29.46 10.57
N LEU A 75 -10.86 28.63 9.61
CA LEU A 75 -10.73 27.18 9.64
C LEU A 75 -9.64 26.72 8.66
N ILE A 76 -8.68 25.96 9.16
CA ILE A 76 -7.60 25.36 8.36
C ILE A 76 -7.75 23.86 8.40
N LEU A 77 -7.99 23.24 7.25
CA LEU A 77 -8.12 21.81 7.07
C LEU A 77 -6.74 21.25 6.69
N ALA A 78 -6.05 20.61 7.64
CA ALA A 78 -4.66 20.19 7.54
C ALA A 78 -4.49 18.68 7.64
N THR A 79 -5.38 17.93 6.98
CA THR A 79 -5.32 16.47 6.85
C THR A 79 -4.33 16.04 5.76
N ASP A 80 -4.06 14.74 5.62
CA ASP A 80 -3.10 14.19 4.65
C ASP A 80 -3.39 14.64 3.20
N PRO A 81 -2.36 14.69 2.34
CA PRO A 81 -2.49 15.19 0.97
C PRO A 81 -3.14 14.20 -0.01
N ASP A 82 -3.62 13.06 0.46
CA ASP A 82 -4.28 12.05 -0.35
C ASP A 82 -5.81 12.24 -0.42
N ARG A 83 -6.49 11.42 -1.22
CA ARG A 83 -7.96 11.49 -1.36
C ARG A 83 -8.72 11.21 -0.06
N GLU A 84 -8.16 10.41 0.86
CA GLU A 84 -8.80 10.13 2.15
C GLU A 84 -8.74 11.38 3.05
N GLY A 85 -7.57 12.06 3.09
CA GLY A 85 -7.43 13.34 3.80
C GLY A 85 -8.28 14.44 3.20
N GLU A 86 -8.40 14.51 1.86
CA GLU A 86 -9.27 15.47 1.19
C GLU A 86 -10.75 15.24 1.54
N ALA A 87 -11.18 13.98 1.56
CA ALA A 87 -12.52 13.60 1.96
C ALA A 87 -12.81 13.90 3.44
N ILE A 88 -11.86 13.70 4.35
CA ILE A 88 -12.01 14.08 5.76
C ILE A 88 -12.23 15.60 5.85
N SER A 89 -11.43 16.39 5.16
CA SER A 89 -11.55 17.84 5.11
C SER A 89 -12.91 18.26 4.56
N TRP A 90 -13.36 17.66 3.45
CA TRP A 90 -14.68 17.90 2.87
C TRP A 90 -15.81 17.54 3.82
N HIS A 91 -15.73 16.38 4.49
CA HIS A 91 -16.73 15.97 5.46
C HIS A 91 -16.84 16.94 6.65
N VAL A 92 -15.70 17.46 7.13
CA VAL A 92 -15.70 18.48 8.20
C VAL A 92 -16.35 19.77 7.71
N ARG A 93 -16.01 20.27 6.52
CA ARG A 93 -16.58 21.46 5.93
C ARG A 93 -18.10 21.32 5.77
N GLU A 94 -18.57 20.25 5.17
CA GLU A 94 -19.99 19.94 4.97
C GLU A 94 -20.76 19.86 6.29
N PHE A 95 -20.18 19.19 7.30
CA PHE A 95 -20.79 19.08 8.62
C PHE A 95 -20.95 20.45 9.29
N LEU A 96 -19.90 21.28 9.25
CA LEU A 96 -19.95 22.63 9.83
C LEU A 96 -20.92 23.54 9.08
N THR A 97 -21.00 23.43 7.75
CA THR A 97 -21.99 24.16 6.92
C THR A 97 -23.41 23.82 7.34
N LYS A 98 -23.75 22.52 7.45
CA LYS A 98 -25.09 22.08 7.89
C LYS A 98 -25.43 22.55 9.31
N ARG A 99 -24.43 22.72 10.16
CA ARG A 99 -24.59 23.23 11.55
C ARG A 99 -24.56 24.75 11.66
N LYS A 100 -24.39 25.47 10.55
CA LYS A 100 -24.21 26.93 10.55
C LYS A 100 -23.06 27.38 11.47
N ALA A 101 -22.00 26.58 11.54
CA ALA A 101 -20.82 26.79 12.37
C ALA A 101 -19.54 26.97 11.55
N LEU A 102 -19.65 27.07 10.22
CA LEU A 102 -18.50 27.25 9.33
C LEU A 102 -17.98 28.69 9.42
N PRO A 103 -16.70 28.92 9.73
CA PRO A 103 -16.05 30.22 9.62
C PRO A 103 -16.10 30.76 8.18
N LYS A 104 -16.02 32.12 8.03
CA LYS A 104 -16.03 32.75 6.70
C LYS A 104 -14.80 32.41 5.87
N ASP A 105 -13.66 32.26 6.52
CA ASP A 105 -12.39 31.91 5.87
C ASP A 105 -12.08 30.43 6.13
N VAL A 106 -12.09 29.64 5.07
CA VAL A 106 -11.80 28.18 5.11
C VAL A 106 -10.66 27.90 4.14
N GLN A 107 -9.60 27.31 4.65
CA GLN A 107 -8.39 27.03 3.89
C GLN A 107 -7.99 25.56 4.00
N ARG A 108 -7.43 25.01 2.95
CA ARG A 108 -6.82 23.69 2.91
C ARG A 108 -5.31 23.83 2.91
N VAL A 109 -4.62 23.10 3.79
CA VAL A 109 -3.15 23.05 3.87
C VAL A 109 -2.69 21.61 3.84
N THR A 110 -1.68 21.31 3.04
CA THR A 110 -1.11 19.97 2.90
C THR A 110 0.40 19.98 3.13
N PHE A 111 0.91 18.94 3.77
CA PHE A 111 2.35 18.75 3.99
C PHE A 111 2.69 17.26 3.97
N ASN A 112 3.88 16.93 3.50
CA ASN A 112 4.36 15.55 3.37
C ASN A 112 5.15 15.07 4.60
N ALA A 113 5.52 15.96 5.52
CA ALA A 113 6.25 15.64 6.74
C ALA A 113 5.80 16.55 7.90
N ILE A 114 5.79 15.99 9.12
CA ILE A 114 5.39 16.73 10.33
C ILE A 114 6.63 17.28 11.03
N THR A 115 7.39 18.13 10.32
CA THR A 115 8.46 18.92 10.90
C THR A 115 8.01 20.37 11.07
N LYS A 116 8.62 21.11 12.01
CA LYS A 116 8.28 22.52 12.24
C LYS A 116 8.43 23.35 10.96
N ALA A 117 9.54 23.17 10.24
CA ALA A 117 9.81 23.89 9.00
C ALA A 117 8.76 23.62 7.93
N THR A 118 8.43 22.33 7.68
CA THR A 118 7.47 21.94 6.64
C THR A 118 6.06 22.43 6.97
N VAL A 119 5.63 22.27 8.24
CA VAL A 119 4.29 22.74 8.66
C VAL A 119 4.19 24.25 8.56
N THR A 120 5.19 25.00 9.07
CA THR A 120 5.17 26.47 9.02
C THR A 120 5.21 27.00 7.58
N GLU A 121 5.94 26.36 6.70
CA GLU A 121 5.99 26.74 5.28
C GLU A 121 4.67 26.43 4.58
N ALA A 122 4.08 25.25 4.82
CA ALA A 122 2.79 24.90 4.24
C ALA A 122 1.65 25.86 4.64
N MET A 123 1.68 26.39 5.87
CA MET A 123 0.70 27.38 6.34
C MET A 123 0.72 28.71 5.58
N LYS A 124 1.81 29.00 4.85
CA LYS A 124 1.92 30.19 4.00
C LYS A 124 1.32 29.98 2.60
N HIS A 125 1.07 28.74 2.22
CA HIS A 125 0.60 28.35 0.89
C HIS A 125 -0.72 27.55 0.97
N PRO A 126 -1.80 28.15 1.51
CA PRO A 126 -3.10 27.50 1.55
C PRO A 126 -3.68 27.37 0.13
N ARG A 127 -4.55 26.39 -0.04
CA ARG A 127 -5.30 26.14 -1.27
C ARG A 127 -6.80 25.91 -0.98
N GLU A 128 -7.58 25.79 -1.99
CA GLU A 128 -8.95 25.28 -1.90
C GLU A 128 -8.94 23.72 -1.78
N LEU A 129 -10.09 23.17 -1.43
CA LEU A 129 -10.31 21.73 -1.51
C LEU A 129 -10.24 21.26 -2.97
N ASP A 130 -9.61 20.13 -3.18
CA ASP A 130 -9.50 19.49 -4.48
C ASP A 130 -10.74 18.63 -4.77
N GLN A 131 -11.60 19.11 -5.67
CA GLN A 131 -12.86 18.46 -5.99
C GLN A 131 -12.64 17.11 -6.68
N ASP A 132 -11.60 16.96 -7.50
CA ASP A 132 -11.29 15.71 -8.20
C ASP A 132 -10.91 14.60 -7.22
N LEU A 133 -10.16 14.94 -6.17
CA LEU A 133 -9.83 13.99 -5.09
C LEU A 133 -11.06 13.62 -4.26
N ILE A 134 -11.95 14.58 -4.00
CA ILE A 134 -13.22 14.33 -3.32
C ILE A 134 -14.08 13.37 -4.15
N ASP A 135 -14.25 13.64 -5.43
CA ASP A 135 -15.04 12.83 -6.35
C ASP A 135 -14.47 11.42 -6.50
N ALA A 136 -13.14 11.29 -6.56
CA ALA A 136 -12.46 9.99 -6.56
C ALA A 136 -12.72 9.19 -5.28
N TYR A 137 -12.78 9.85 -4.12
CA TYR A 137 -13.18 9.21 -2.87
C TYR A 137 -14.66 8.79 -2.88
N LEU A 138 -15.56 9.69 -3.28
CA LEU A 138 -16.99 9.43 -3.35
C LEU A 138 -17.31 8.27 -4.30
N ALA A 139 -16.72 8.27 -5.50
CA ALA A 139 -16.87 7.18 -6.47
C ALA A 139 -16.42 5.84 -5.89
N ARG A 140 -15.25 5.81 -5.23
CA ARG A 140 -14.78 4.59 -4.57
C ARG A 140 -15.72 4.16 -3.45
N ARG A 141 -16.19 5.09 -2.61
CA ARG A 141 -17.06 4.76 -1.49
C ARG A 141 -18.40 4.21 -1.95
N ALA A 142 -18.98 4.82 -3.01
CA ALA A 142 -20.20 4.32 -3.65
C ALA A 142 -20.00 2.92 -4.23
N LEU A 143 -18.91 2.71 -4.95
CA LEU A 143 -18.61 1.42 -5.57
C LEU A 143 -18.46 0.32 -4.51
N ASP A 144 -17.67 0.55 -3.46
CA ASP A 144 -17.45 -0.44 -2.40
C ASP A 144 -18.77 -0.76 -1.66
N TYR A 145 -19.63 0.25 -1.46
CA TYR A 145 -20.93 0.09 -0.84
C TYR A 145 -21.88 -0.75 -1.73
N LEU A 146 -22.07 -0.34 -2.99
CA LEU A 146 -22.97 -1.02 -3.93
C LEU A 146 -22.51 -2.45 -4.19
N PHE A 147 -21.21 -2.65 -4.40
CA PHE A 147 -20.64 -3.99 -4.58
C PHE A 147 -20.94 -4.90 -3.38
N GLY A 148 -20.73 -4.40 -2.16
CA GLY A 148 -20.98 -5.15 -0.94
C GLY A 148 -22.45 -5.52 -0.77
N PHE A 149 -23.35 -4.57 -0.91
CA PHE A 149 -24.80 -4.78 -0.72
C PHE A 149 -25.44 -5.60 -1.85
N THR A 150 -24.93 -5.51 -3.07
CA THR A 150 -25.47 -6.28 -4.22
C THR A 150 -24.97 -7.72 -4.23
N LEU A 151 -23.68 -7.95 -4.00
CA LEU A 151 -23.08 -9.28 -4.17
C LEU A 151 -23.11 -10.14 -2.91
N SER A 152 -23.06 -9.55 -1.71
CA SER A 152 -23.10 -10.35 -0.48
C SER A 152 -24.36 -11.21 -0.36
N PRO A 153 -25.58 -10.73 -0.67
CA PRO A 153 -26.78 -11.56 -0.67
C PRO A 153 -26.73 -12.71 -1.68
N VAL A 154 -26.10 -12.51 -2.84
CA VAL A 154 -25.91 -13.60 -3.83
C VAL A 154 -24.99 -14.66 -3.26
N LEU A 155 -23.90 -14.22 -2.61
CA LEU A 155 -22.93 -15.11 -1.98
C LEU A 155 -23.57 -15.96 -0.87
N TRP A 156 -24.38 -15.35 0.00
CA TRP A 156 -25.07 -16.06 1.09
C TRP A 156 -26.03 -17.15 0.57
N ARG A 157 -26.69 -16.90 -0.55
CA ARG A 157 -27.59 -17.89 -1.18
C ARG A 157 -26.85 -19.05 -1.86
N LYS A 158 -25.63 -18.80 -2.35
CA LYS A 158 -24.86 -19.77 -3.15
C LYS A 158 -23.83 -20.55 -2.34
N LEU A 159 -23.28 -19.96 -1.27
CA LEU A 159 -22.20 -20.52 -0.48
C LEU A 159 -22.54 -20.42 1.02
N PRO A 160 -23.05 -21.51 1.63
CA PRO A 160 -23.32 -21.54 3.07
C PRO A 160 -22.05 -21.19 3.89
N GLY A 161 -22.20 -20.29 4.84
CA GLY A 161 -21.09 -19.84 5.70
C GLY A 161 -20.28 -18.65 5.16
N ALA A 162 -20.51 -18.25 3.91
CA ALA A 162 -19.91 -17.02 3.38
C ALA A 162 -20.44 -15.77 4.11
N LYS A 163 -19.53 -14.83 4.42
CA LYS A 163 -19.90 -13.64 5.22
C LYS A 163 -20.20 -12.41 4.34
N SER A 164 -19.31 -12.08 3.43
CA SER A 164 -19.48 -10.90 2.56
C SER A 164 -18.64 -11.01 1.30
N ALA A 165 -19.07 -10.33 0.25
CA ALA A 165 -18.28 -10.04 -0.92
C ALA A 165 -17.74 -8.60 -0.80
N GLY A 166 -16.56 -8.36 -1.35
CA GLY A 166 -15.93 -7.05 -1.36
C GLY A 166 -14.88 -6.96 -2.46
N ARG A 167 -14.75 -5.80 -3.06
CA ARG A 167 -13.87 -5.58 -4.22
C ARG A 167 -12.41 -5.98 -3.94
N VAL A 168 -11.87 -5.59 -2.79
CA VAL A 168 -10.48 -5.93 -2.40
C VAL A 168 -10.34 -7.41 -2.03
N GLN A 169 -11.25 -7.92 -1.18
CA GLN A 169 -11.18 -9.31 -0.70
C GLN A 169 -11.42 -10.32 -1.82
N SER A 170 -12.28 -10.03 -2.79
CA SER A 170 -12.53 -10.94 -3.92
C SER A 170 -11.31 -11.05 -4.84
N VAL A 171 -10.62 -9.93 -5.10
CA VAL A 171 -9.36 -9.93 -5.87
C VAL A 171 -8.26 -10.67 -5.12
N ALA A 172 -8.11 -10.43 -3.82
CA ALA A 172 -7.11 -11.12 -3.01
C ALA A 172 -7.34 -12.64 -2.99
N LEU A 173 -8.60 -13.08 -2.82
CA LEU A 173 -8.97 -14.49 -2.88
C LEU A 173 -8.66 -15.10 -4.26
N ARG A 174 -8.98 -14.40 -5.34
CA ARG A 174 -8.66 -14.85 -6.69
C ARG A 174 -7.16 -15.08 -6.88
N LEU A 175 -6.31 -14.14 -6.46
CA LEU A 175 -4.86 -14.29 -6.56
C LEU A 175 -4.34 -15.50 -5.78
N ILE A 176 -4.92 -15.78 -4.60
CA ILE A 176 -4.58 -16.96 -3.80
C ILE A 176 -5.01 -18.24 -4.54
N CYS A 177 -6.24 -18.29 -5.06
CA CYS A 177 -6.74 -19.46 -5.80
C CYS A 177 -5.94 -19.72 -7.08
N GLU A 178 -5.59 -18.67 -7.84
CA GLU A 178 -4.74 -18.80 -9.02
C GLU A 178 -3.37 -19.38 -8.64
N ARG A 179 -2.78 -18.94 -7.53
CA ARG A 179 -1.51 -19.47 -7.05
C ARG A 179 -1.61 -20.92 -6.58
N GLU A 180 -2.66 -21.28 -5.86
CA GLU A 180 -2.91 -22.69 -5.47
C GLU A 180 -3.08 -23.57 -6.71
N HIS A 181 -3.81 -23.11 -7.71
CA HIS A 181 -3.97 -23.84 -8.96
C HIS A 181 -2.63 -24.06 -9.69
N GLU A 182 -1.74 -23.06 -9.72
CA GLU A 182 -0.38 -23.23 -10.24
C GLU A 182 0.40 -24.30 -9.45
N ILE A 183 0.22 -24.35 -8.12
CA ILE A 183 0.87 -25.35 -7.25
C ILE A 183 0.33 -26.75 -7.54
N GLU A 184 -1.00 -26.89 -7.70
CA GLU A 184 -1.64 -28.17 -8.04
C GLU A 184 -1.20 -28.70 -9.41
N LEU A 185 -1.00 -27.81 -10.38
CA LEU A 185 -0.54 -28.17 -11.73
C LEU A 185 0.97 -28.39 -11.80
N PHE A 186 1.71 -27.97 -10.79
CA PHE A 186 3.17 -28.06 -10.79
C PHE A 186 3.63 -29.52 -10.80
N ARG A 187 4.44 -29.83 -11.80
CA ARG A 187 5.13 -31.14 -11.89
C ARG A 187 6.62 -30.93 -11.64
N ALA A 188 7.13 -31.59 -10.62
CA ALA A 188 8.55 -31.58 -10.34
C ALA A 188 9.30 -32.22 -11.53
N GLN A 189 10.33 -31.53 -12.03
CA GLN A 189 11.21 -32.03 -13.10
C GLN A 189 12.61 -32.19 -12.53
N GLU A 190 13.12 -33.38 -12.66
CA GLU A 190 14.51 -33.68 -12.31
C GLU A 190 15.46 -32.97 -13.28
N HIS A 191 16.50 -32.37 -12.76
CA HIS A 191 17.57 -31.81 -13.57
C HIS A 191 18.89 -31.88 -12.86
N TRP A 192 19.92 -32.00 -13.64
CA TRP A 192 21.31 -32.15 -13.19
C TRP A 192 22.16 -31.01 -13.76
N SER A 193 23.25 -30.71 -13.08
CA SER A 193 24.30 -29.83 -13.58
C SER A 193 25.65 -30.39 -13.26
N VAL A 194 26.60 -30.28 -14.17
CA VAL A 194 27.97 -30.73 -14.00
C VAL A 194 28.86 -29.52 -13.76
N LEU A 195 29.53 -29.49 -12.60
CA LEU A 195 30.54 -28.50 -12.23
C LEU A 195 31.88 -29.19 -12.08
N ALA A 196 32.88 -28.70 -12.77
CA ALA A 196 34.27 -29.12 -12.60
C ALA A 196 34.97 -28.16 -11.63
N LYS A 197 35.67 -28.70 -10.64
CA LYS A 197 36.66 -27.94 -9.88
C LYS A 197 38.00 -28.10 -10.56
N LEU A 198 38.58 -27.02 -10.99
CA LEU A 198 39.85 -26.96 -11.72
C LEU A 198 40.85 -26.19 -10.87
N GLU A 199 42.12 -26.56 -11.00
CA GLU A 199 43.23 -25.88 -10.34
C GLU A 199 44.30 -25.50 -11.38
N HIS A 200 44.81 -24.28 -11.28
CA HIS A 200 45.96 -23.85 -12.05
C HIS A 200 46.84 -22.93 -11.20
N LEU A 201 48.12 -23.30 -11.11
CA LEU A 201 49.11 -22.54 -10.33
C LEU A 201 48.69 -22.27 -8.86
N GLY A 202 48.05 -23.26 -8.21
CA GLY A 202 47.59 -23.13 -6.84
C GLY A 202 46.29 -22.32 -6.66
N THR A 203 45.64 -21.90 -7.76
CA THR A 203 44.35 -21.21 -7.73
C THR A 203 43.24 -22.16 -8.16
N GLU A 204 42.30 -22.41 -7.25
CA GLU A 204 41.09 -23.20 -7.55
C GLU A 204 39.98 -22.32 -8.17
N PHE A 205 39.31 -22.85 -9.16
CA PHE A 205 38.12 -22.21 -9.73
C PHE A 205 37.10 -23.24 -10.22
N ALA A 206 35.84 -22.86 -10.25
CA ALA A 206 34.76 -23.72 -10.71
C ALA A 206 34.35 -23.38 -12.14
N ALA A 207 34.17 -24.39 -12.97
CA ALA A 207 33.65 -24.26 -14.33
C ALA A 207 32.37 -25.09 -14.46
N ARG A 208 31.36 -24.52 -15.13
CA ARG A 208 30.10 -25.22 -15.42
C ARG A 208 30.07 -25.68 -16.86
N VAL A 209 29.62 -26.90 -17.11
CA VAL A 209 29.37 -27.39 -18.45
C VAL A 209 28.18 -26.64 -19.04
N VAL A 210 28.40 -25.88 -20.12
CA VAL A 210 27.39 -25.06 -20.82
C VAL A 210 27.07 -25.58 -22.21
N LYS A 211 27.89 -26.52 -22.73
CA LYS A 211 27.69 -27.17 -24.03
C LYS A 211 28.17 -28.61 -23.93
N PHE A 212 27.41 -29.56 -24.45
CA PHE A 212 27.75 -30.98 -24.48
C PHE A 212 27.21 -31.60 -25.77
N ASP A 213 27.98 -32.50 -26.41
CA ASP A 213 27.66 -33.13 -27.69
C ASP A 213 27.22 -32.13 -28.79
N GLY A 214 27.87 -30.97 -28.83
CA GLY A 214 27.56 -29.92 -29.80
C GLY A 214 26.33 -29.07 -29.46
N ALA A 215 25.53 -29.42 -28.47
CA ALA A 215 24.33 -28.70 -28.05
C ALA A 215 24.60 -27.84 -26.80
N LYS A 216 23.99 -26.62 -26.76
CA LYS A 216 23.97 -25.76 -25.59
C LYS A 216 23.08 -26.40 -24.52
N LEU A 217 23.55 -26.45 -23.27
CA LEU A 217 22.78 -26.96 -22.14
C LEU A 217 21.96 -25.85 -21.48
N ASP A 218 20.64 -26.05 -21.40
CA ASP A 218 19.72 -25.30 -20.58
C ASP A 218 19.53 -26.00 -19.22
N LYS A 219 18.79 -25.37 -18.32
CA LYS A 219 18.56 -25.91 -16.98
C LYS A 219 18.05 -27.36 -16.95
N LEU A 220 17.20 -27.73 -17.91
CA LEU A 220 16.55 -29.04 -17.99
C LEU A 220 17.19 -30.02 -19.00
N SER A 221 18.29 -29.63 -19.66
CA SER A 221 18.92 -30.47 -20.71
C SER A 221 19.48 -31.76 -20.21
N LEU A 222 19.96 -31.80 -18.96
CA LEU A 222 20.36 -33.03 -18.29
C LEU A 222 19.23 -33.48 -17.35
N GLY A 223 18.24 -34.17 -17.90
CA GLY A 223 16.98 -34.48 -17.21
C GLY A 223 17.02 -35.78 -16.38
N ASP A 224 18.11 -36.52 -16.46
CA ASP A 224 18.30 -37.80 -15.74
C ASP A 224 19.74 -38.02 -15.32
N LYS A 225 19.94 -38.96 -14.37
CA LYS A 225 21.24 -39.30 -13.85
C LYS A 225 22.19 -39.86 -14.94
N GLY A 226 21.68 -40.64 -15.88
CA GLY A 226 22.49 -41.23 -16.95
C GLY A 226 23.08 -40.19 -17.90
N SER A 227 22.31 -39.16 -18.26
CA SER A 227 22.80 -38.05 -19.08
C SER A 227 23.84 -37.22 -18.32
N ALA A 228 23.63 -36.99 -17.01
CA ALA A 228 24.61 -36.32 -16.17
C ALA A 228 25.92 -37.07 -16.00
N GLU A 229 25.86 -38.41 -15.80
CA GLU A 229 27.04 -39.27 -15.69
C GLU A 229 27.85 -39.33 -16.99
N ARG A 230 27.20 -39.37 -18.15
CA ARG A 230 27.90 -39.27 -19.45
C ARG A 230 28.63 -37.95 -19.58
N ALA A 231 27.98 -36.84 -19.26
CA ALA A 231 28.60 -35.51 -19.29
C ALA A 231 29.76 -35.41 -18.29
N LYS A 232 29.62 -35.97 -17.09
CA LYS A 232 30.67 -36.05 -16.07
C LYS A 232 31.88 -36.85 -16.59
N ALA A 233 31.67 -38.07 -17.11
CA ALA A 233 32.73 -38.92 -17.62
C ALA A 233 33.51 -38.26 -18.78
N ALA A 234 32.80 -37.54 -19.67
CA ALA A 234 33.43 -36.77 -20.73
C ALA A 234 34.32 -35.63 -20.21
N VAL A 235 33.85 -34.95 -19.15
CA VAL A 235 34.62 -33.89 -18.47
C VAL A 235 35.86 -34.46 -17.78
N GLU A 236 35.73 -35.57 -17.07
CA GLU A 236 36.87 -36.24 -16.39
C GLU A 236 37.95 -36.75 -17.34
N ALA A 237 37.56 -37.17 -18.54
CA ALA A 237 38.48 -37.63 -19.56
C ALA A 237 39.13 -36.53 -20.43
N ALA A 238 38.64 -35.26 -20.27
CA ALA A 238 39.05 -34.18 -21.15
C ALA A 238 40.31 -33.43 -20.68
N THR A 239 41.09 -32.94 -21.63
CA THR A 239 42.13 -31.93 -21.37
C THR A 239 41.55 -30.53 -21.48
N PHE A 240 41.75 -29.70 -20.48
CA PHE A 240 41.21 -28.38 -20.43
C PHE A 240 42.16 -27.33 -21.00
N ARG A 241 41.63 -26.39 -21.77
CA ARG A 241 42.33 -25.20 -22.23
C ARG A 241 41.37 -23.99 -22.16
N VAL A 242 41.92 -22.83 -21.89
CA VAL A 242 41.17 -21.56 -22.03
C VAL A 242 41.09 -21.23 -23.51
N GLU A 243 39.89 -21.16 -24.07
CA GLU A 243 39.65 -20.85 -25.48
C GLU A 243 39.48 -19.36 -25.69
N GLU A 244 38.74 -18.72 -24.78
CA GLU A 244 38.41 -17.28 -24.88
C GLU A 244 38.31 -16.66 -23.49
N VAL A 245 38.77 -15.44 -23.36
CA VAL A 245 38.55 -14.60 -22.15
C VAL A 245 37.83 -13.35 -22.57
N GLU A 246 36.56 -13.24 -22.15
CA GLU A 246 35.74 -12.08 -22.41
C GLU A 246 35.64 -11.19 -21.17
N THR A 247 36.10 -9.95 -21.28
CA THR A 247 35.98 -8.95 -20.20
C THR A 247 34.91 -7.93 -20.55
N LYS A 248 33.81 -7.93 -19.80
CA LYS A 248 32.70 -6.96 -19.97
C LYS A 248 32.60 -6.06 -18.75
N PRO A 249 32.59 -4.74 -18.95
CA PRO A 249 32.30 -3.82 -17.84
C PRO A 249 30.84 -4.02 -17.41
N THR A 250 30.63 -4.30 -16.13
CA THR A 250 29.29 -4.40 -15.54
C THR A 250 29.06 -3.27 -14.55
N ARG A 251 27.87 -2.66 -14.63
CA ARG A 251 27.47 -1.63 -13.68
C ARG A 251 26.43 -2.22 -12.73
N ARG A 252 26.70 -2.17 -11.45
CA ARG A 252 25.73 -2.50 -10.40
C ARG A 252 25.14 -1.20 -9.85
N ASN A 253 23.86 -1.03 -9.97
CA ASN A 253 23.16 0.06 -9.32
C ASN A 253 22.77 -0.36 -7.89
N PRO A 254 22.78 0.58 -6.92
CA PRO A 254 22.23 0.30 -5.60
C PRO A 254 20.74 -0.04 -5.70
N TRP A 255 20.25 -0.82 -4.75
CA TRP A 255 18.82 -1.05 -4.62
C TRP A 255 18.11 0.24 -4.24
N PRO A 256 16.89 0.48 -4.74
CA PRO A 256 16.12 1.64 -4.33
C PRO A 256 15.79 1.57 -2.83
N PRO A 257 15.58 2.72 -2.16
CA PRO A 257 15.07 2.74 -0.80
C PRO A 257 13.76 1.93 -0.67
N PHE A 258 13.51 1.37 0.49
CA PHE A 258 12.27 0.66 0.75
C PHE A 258 11.06 1.58 0.69
N THR A 259 10.03 1.13 -0.02
CA THR A 259 8.65 1.58 0.22
C THR A 259 8.07 0.78 1.39
N THR A 260 6.94 1.23 1.93
CA THR A 260 6.24 0.49 3.01
C THR A 260 5.97 -0.97 2.62
N SER A 261 5.48 -1.21 1.39
CA SER A 261 5.17 -2.56 0.90
C SER A 261 6.41 -3.42 0.72
N THR A 262 7.48 -2.89 0.13
CA THR A 262 8.72 -3.65 -0.07
C THR A 262 9.43 -3.95 1.25
N LEU A 263 9.36 -3.04 2.25
CA LEU A 263 9.85 -3.29 3.59
C LEU A 263 9.09 -4.44 4.26
N GLN A 264 7.75 -4.44 4.19
CA GLN A 264 6.92 -5.52 4.73
C GLN A 264 7.21 -6.86 4.05
N MET A 265 7.36 -6.89 2.73
CA MET A 265 7.70 -8.11 1.98
C MET A 265 9.07 -8.67 2.36
N GLU A 266 10.11 -7.83 2.43
CA GLU A 266 11.45 -8.26 2.81
C GLU A 266 11.52 -8.71 4.28
N ALA A 267 10.84 -8.03 5.19
CA ALA A 267 10.76 -8.40 6.60
C ALA A 267 10.02 -9.73 6.78
N ALA A 268 8.92 -9.95 6.05
CA ALA A 268 8.20 -11.22 6.06
C ALA A 268 9.08 -12.36 5.53
N ARG A 269 9.77 -12.15 4.39
CA ARG A 269 10.60 -13.17 3.75
C ARG A 269 11.86 -13.52 4.55
N LYS A 270 12.54 -12.53 5.11
CA LYS A 270 13.86 -12.71 5.77
C LYS A 270 13.77 -12.95 7.27
N LEU A 271 12.78 -12.35 7.93
CA LEU A 271 12.64 -12.34 9.39
C LEU A 271 11.36 -13.03 9.88
N GLY A 272 10.45 -13.43 8.99
CA GLY A 272 9.14 -13.98 9.35
C GLY A 272 8.20 -12.99 10.04
N PHE A 273 8.42 -11.69 9.88
CA PHE A 273 7.62 -10.68 10.55
C PHE A 273 6.26 -10.48 9.87
N ALA A 274 5.20 -10.44 10.66
CA ALA A 274 3.91 -9.97 10.18
C ALA A 274 3.98 -8.46 9.85
N ALA A 275 3.15 -7.99 8.90
CA ALA A 275 3.14 -6.59 8.45
C ALA A 275 2.97 -5.60 9.60
N ALA A 276 2.05 -5.85 10.55
CA ALA A 276 1.84 -5.00 11.71
C ALA A 276 3.06 -4.93 12.64
N HIS A 277 3.79 -6.04 12.81
CA HIS A 277 5.04 -6.07 13.57
C HIS A 277 6.14 -5.27 12.89
N THR A 278 6.31 -5.47 11.59
CA THR A 278 7.26 -4.69 10.77
C THR A 278 7.03 -3.19 10.91
N MET A 279 5.78 -2.74 10.78
CA MET A 279 5.46 -1.31 10.87
C MET A 279 5.69 -0.74 12.28
N ARG A 280 5.41 -1.51 13.32
CA ARG A 280 5.70 -1.07 14.70
C ARG A 280 7.19 -0.90 14.95
N VAL A 281 8.02 -1.83 14.46
CA VAL A 281 9.48 -1.72 14.58
C VAL A 281 10.04 -0.56 13.76
N ALA A 282 9.49 -0.33 12.56
CA ALA A 282 9.92 0.77 11.69
C ALA A 282 9.53 2.17 12.22
N GLN A 283 8.57 2.26 13.15
CA GLN A 283 8.13 3.52 13.78
C GLN A 283 8.99 3.93 15.00
N ASN A 284 9.74 3.00 15.58
CA ASN A 284 10.65 3.26 16.70
C ASN A 284 12.02 3.70 16.20
#